data_888abd1119c799b4c5bc12810ac1fa47
#
_entry.id   888abd1119c799b4c5bc12810ac1fa47
#
_cell.length_a   1.000
_cell.length_b   1.000
_cell.length_c   1.000
_cell.angle_alpha   90.00
_cell.angle_beta   90.00
_cell.angle_gamma   90.00
#
_symmetry.space_group_name_H-M   'P 1'
#
loop_
_entity.id
_entity.type
_entity.pdbx_description
1 polymer ?
#
loop_
_entity_poly.entity_id
_entity_poly.type
_entity_poly.pdbx_seq_one_letter_code
_entity_poly.pdbx_strand_id
1 'polypeptide(L)'
;LPPLDEAYLEETLLQLLAIPSPVGLTDAVVRYVAGRLDGLGIPYVITRRGAIRATLRGQERHPARAIVAHLDTLGAMVRELKDNGRVGVVPIGTWSSRFAEGGRLTLFTDTQQIRGTCLPLKTSGHAFGDAIDTQPSSWDHVEVRLDHPLASEADLQAAGVRVGDWMAFDPQPELQPGGYINARYLDDKAAVAVLLTACKALRDSGAELPVDAHPLFTITEEVGSGSSAALHGDIAEMVSLDIAIAAPGQATDERAVTICLQDQSGPFDYHLSHKLIGLAQSFGIEHRRDVFRFYRSDSAAAVEAGNDIRTALIGFGADASHAQERTHLDSLRALGRLSVAYLMSAPVARRDSRNLPNSASVAVSRLRTLGCPGRTVSEHPQYSRNLPFGGS
;
A
#
# COMPACT_ATOMS: atom_id res chain seq x y z
N LEU A 1 6.17 24.32 4.51
CA LEU A 1 5.08 23.46 4.09
C LEU A 1 3.81 23.83 4.84
N PRO A 2 2.61 23.74 4.22
CA PRO A 2 1.34 23.79 4.93
C PRO A 2 1.33 22.83 6.13
N PRO A 3 0.80 23.24 7.29
CA PRO A 3 0.71 22.39 8.46
C PRO A 3 -0.33 21.28 8.23
N LEU A 4 -0.04 20.09 8.76
CA LEU A 4 -0.99 19.00 8.78
C LEU A 4 -1.96 19.16 9.96
N ASP A 5 -3.22 18.86 9.75
CA ASP A 5 -4.23 18.80 10.80
C ASP A 5 -4.19 17.40 11.45
N GLU A 6 -3.49 17.29 12.56
CA GLU A 6 -3.28 16.00 13.25
C GLU A 6 -4.56 15.42 13.82
N ALA A 7 -5.46 16.26 14.32
CA ALA A 7 -6.75 15.80 14.84
C ALA A 7 -7.59 15.19 13.71
N TYR A 8 -7.56 15.81 12.52
CA TYR A 8 -8.20 15.28 11.33
C TYR A 8 -7.58 13.95 10.87
N LEU A 9 -6.25 13.83 10.96
CA LEU A 9 -5.53 12.59 10.64
C LEU A 9 -5.98 11.44 11.54
N GLU A 10 -5.94 11.65 12.87
CA GLU A 10 -6.30 10.62 13.84
C GLU A 10 -7.78 10.22 13.74
N GLU A 11 -8.67 11.21 13.65
CA GLU A 11 -10.11 10.98 13.45
C GLU A 11 -10.37 10.17 12.18
N THR A 12 -9.76 10.61 11.05
CA THR A 12 -9.96 9.95 9.75
C THR A 12 -9.44 8.52 9.78
N LEU A 13 -8.28 8.27 10.38
CA LEU A 13 -7.72 6.92 10.53
C LEU A 13 -8.65 6.01 11.32
N LEU A 14 -9.13 6.46 12.49
CA LEU A 14 -10.03 5.65 13.33
C LEU A 14 -11.35 5.33 12.61
N GLN A 15 -11.90 6.30 11.89
CA GLN A 15 -13.13 6.09 11.11
C GLN A 15 -12.90 5.11 9.94
N LEU A 16 -11.76 5.22 9.23
CA LEU A 16 -11.40 4.27 8.18
C LEU A 16 -11.25 2.85 8.73
N LEU A 17 -10.55 2.69 9.85
CA LEU A 17 -10.35 1.39 10.50
C LEU A 17 -11.68 0.75 10.92
N ALA A 18 -12.67 1.55 11.32
CA ALA A 18 -13.99 1.06 11.70
C ALA A 18 -14.83 0.56 10.51
N ILE A 19 -14.45 0.86 9.25
CA ILE A 19 -15.20 0.47 8.05
C ILE A 19 -14.55 -0.78 7.45
N PRO A 20 -15.20 -1.96 7.49
CA PRO A 20 -14.71 -3.15 6.79
C PRO A 20 -14.62 -2.91 5.29
N SER A 21 -13.50 -3.33 4.69
CA SER A 21 -13.26 -3.17 3.25
C SER A 21 -12.43 -4.29 2.62
N PRO A 22 -12.69 -5.59 2.92
CA PRO A 22 -11.96 -6.64 2.22
C PRO A 22 -12.19 -6.51 0.71
N VAL A 23 -11.15 -6.86 -0.08
CA VAL A 23 -11.21 -6.77 -1.55
C VAL A 23 -12.52 -7.33 -2.09
N GLY A 24 -13.21 -6.56 -2.92
CA GLY A 24 -14.53 -6.90 -3.49
C GLY A 24 -15.73 -6.43 -2.65
N LEU A 25 -15.54 -6.04 -1.39
CA LEU A 25 -16.57 -5.46 -0.51
C LEU A 25 -16.14 -4.06 -0.02
N THR A 26 -15.90 -3.14 -0.94
CA THR A 26 -15.27 -1.83 -0.68
C THR A 26 -16.23 -0.63 -0.75
N ASP A 27 -17.50 -0.81 -1.09
CA ASP A 27 -18.44 0.28 -1.33
C ASP A 27 -18.60 1.24 -0.13
N ALA A 28 -18.53 0.72 1.09
CA ALA A 28 -18.71 1.54 2.29
C ALA A 28 -17.52 2.49 2.49
N VAL A 29 -16.30 2.01 2.34
CA VAL A 29 -15.09 2.84 2.48
C VAL A 29 -14.95 3.83 1.32
N VAL A 30 -15.35 3.45 0.10
CA VAL A 30 -15.39 4.36 -1.06
C VAL A 30 -16.35 5.51 -0.80
N ARG A 31 -17.57 5.24 -0.32
CA ARG A 31 -18.53 6.29 0.06
C ARG A 31 -18.00 7.21 1.15
N TYR A 32 -17.31 6.66 2.15
CA TYR A 32 -16.69 7.45 3.21
C TYR A 32 -15.65 8.41 2.66
N VAL A 33 -14.70 7.92 1.86
CA VAL A 33 -13.63 8.76 1.26
C VAL A 33 -14.22 9.80 0.29
N ALA A 34 -15.22 9.42 -0.51
CA ALA A 34 -15.94 10.35 -1.37
C ALA A 34 -16.57 11.50 -0.55
N GLY A 35 -17.22 11.18 0.57
CA GLY A 35 -17.79 12.19 1.48
C GLY A 35 -16.73 13.09 2.13
N ARG A 36 -15.52 12.56 2.43
CA ARG A 36 -14.41 13.40 2.92
C ARG A 36 -13.92 14.36 1.83
N LEU A 37 -13.81 13.91 0.58
CA LEU A 37 -13.44 14.76 -0.57
C LEU A 37 -14.50 15.83 -0.85
N ASP A 38 -15.79 15.49 -0.76
CA ASP A 38 -16.88 16.46 -0.86
C ASP A 38 -16.76 17.55 0.23
N GLY A 39 -16.51 17.16 1.47
CA GLY A 39 -16.30 18.09 2.59
C GLY A 39 -15.09 19.03 2.39
N LEU A 40 -14.08 18.59 1.65
CA LEU A 40 -12.91 19.41 1.28
C LEU A 40 -13.13 20.22 -0.01
N GLY A 41 -14.26 20.04 -0.71
CA GLY A 41 -14.52 20.67 -2.01
C GLY A 41 -13.54 20.21 -3.09
N ILE A 42 -13.06 18.97 -3.03
CA ILE A 42 -12.15 18.38 -4.00
C ILE A 42 -12.96 17.57 -5.00
N PRO A 43 -12.96 17.92 -6.29
CA PRO A 43 -13.69 17.17 -7.31
C PRO A 43 -13.07 15.79 -7.52
N TYR A 44 -13.90 14.79 -7.71
CA TYR A 44 -13.48 13.41 -7.97
C TYR A 44 -14.43 12.69 -8.92
N VAL A 45 -13.99 11.54 -9.42
CA VAL A 45 -14.77 10.60 -10.21
C VAL A 45 -14.57 9.21 -9.61
N ILE A 46 -15.66 8.47 -9.40
CA ILE A 46 -15.61 7.06 -9.06
C ILE A 46 -15.54 6.25 -10.36
N THR A 47 -14.53 5.41 -10.50
CA THR A 47 -14.35 4.57 -11.69
C THR A 47 -15.41 3.47 -11.72
N ARG A 48 -15.55 2.81 -12.88
CA ARG A 48 -16.49 1.70 -13.05
C ARG A 48 -16.26 0.54 -12.04
N ARG A 49 -15.03 0.33 -11.60
CA ARG A 49 -14.68 -0.69 -10.60
C ARG A 49 -14.82 -0.20 -9.15
N GLY A 50 -14.91 1.13 -8.92
CA GLY A 50 -15.06 1.72 -7.60
C GLY A 50 -13.86 2.53 -7.09
N ALA A 51 -12.70 2.53 -7.76
CA ALA A 51 -11.58 3.39 -7.37
C ALA A 51 -11.94 4.86 -7.51
N ILE A 52 -11.40 5.73 -6.65
CA ILE A 52 -11.64 7.17 -6.68
C ILE A 52 -10.46 7.85 -7.38
N ARG A 53 -10.78 8.76 -8.30
CA ARG A 53 -9.84 9.68 -8.97
C ARG A 53 -10.20 11.11 -8.57
N ALA A 54 -9.47 11.67 -7.60
CA ALA A 54 -9.63 13.06 -7.20
C ALA A 54 -8.73 13.98 -8.04
N THR A 55 -8.99 15.29 -8.00
CA THR A 55 -8.21 16.28 -8.74
C THR A 55 -7.95 17.52 -7.89
N LEU A 56 -6.69 17.79 -7.65
CA LEU A 56 -6.19 19.07 -7.15
C LEU A 56 -5.63 19.85 -8.34
N ARG A 57 -6.21 21.01 -8.62
CA ARG A 57 -5.80 21.83 -9.78
C ARG A 57 -4.47 22.50 -9.52
N GLY A 58 -3.60 22.45 -10.54
CA GLY A 58 -2.34 23.15 -10.62
C GLY A 58 -2.34 24.28 -11.63
N GLN A 59 -1.20 24.96 -11.75
CA GLN A 59 -0.98 26.01 -12.74
C GLN A 59 -0.99 25.44 -14.16
N GLU A 60 -0.36 24.28 -14.35
CA GLU A 60 -0.33 23.55 -15.62
C GLU A 60 -1.17 22.27 -15.50
N ARG A 61 -1.90 21.93 -16.57
CA ARG A 61 -2.73 20.72 -16.59
C ARG A 61 -1.96 19.47 -17.01
N HIS A 62 -0.90 19.66 -17.79
CA HIS A 62 -0.12 18.58 -18.40
C HIS A 62 1.37 18.92 -18.42
N PRO A 63 2.27 17.96 -18.12
CA PRO A 63 1.93 16.62 -17.62
C PRO A 63 1.46 16.67 -16.16
N ALA A 64 0.46 15.87 -15.83
CA ALA A 64 -0.05 15.73 -14.47
C ALA A 64 0.76 14.70 -13.65
N ARG A 65 0.47 14.61 -12.37
CA ARG A 65 1.01 13.57 -11.46
C ARG A 65 -0.08 12.86 -10.71
N ALA A 66 0.22 11.65 -10.24
CA ALA A 66 -0.64 10.91 -9.32
C ALA A 66 0.07 10.66 -7.98
N ILE A 67 -0.74 10.52 -6.95
CA ILE A 67 -0.36 10.01 -5.64
C ILE A 67 -1.45 9.05 -5.20
N VAL A 68 -1.08 7.83 -4.81
CA VAL A 68 -2.04 6.74 -4.64
C VAL A 68 -1.90 6.07 -3.27
N ALA A 69 -3.03 5.71 -2.67
CA ALA A 69 -3.16 4.85 -1.50
C ALA A 69 -4.34 3.90 -1.72
N HIS A 70 -4.36 2.73 -1.06
CA HIS A 70 -5.44 1.78 -1.27
C HIS A 70 -6.44 1.71 -0.10
N LEU A 71 -7.70 1.44 -0.45
CA LEU A 71 -8.84 1.37 0.48
C LEU A 71 -9.17 -0.05 0.90
N ASP A 72 -8.81 -1.01 0.05
CA ASP A 72 -9.08 -2.41 0.27
C ASP A 72 -8.15 -2.99 1.34
N THR A 73 -8.62 -4.04 1.96
CA THR A 73 -7.91 -4.75 3.01
C THR A 73 -7.94 -6.24 2.76
N LEU A 74 -7.09 -6.95 3.46
CA LEU A 74 -7.17 -8.39 3.61
C LEU A 74 -8.50 -8.83 4.23
N GLY A 75 -8.86 -10.08 4.00
CA GLY A 75 -10.04 -10.69 4.58
C GLY A 75 -10.06 -12.21 4.37
N ALA A 76 -11.24 -12.78 4.44
CA ALA A 76 -11.46 -14.17 4.07
C ALA A 76 -12.82 -14.33 3.37
N MET A 77 -13.00 -15.47 2.71
CA MET A 77 -14.24 -15.82 2.02
C MET A 77 -14.67 -17.22 2.39
N VAL A 78 -15.97 -17.44 2.50
CA VAL A 78 -16.56 -18.76 2.74
C VAL A 78 -16.25 -19.67 1.55
N ARG A 79 -15.57 -20.77 1.82
CA ARG A 79 -15.30 -21.83 0.84
C ARG A 79 -16.20 -23.05 1.03
N GLU A 80 -16.54 -23.36 2.28
CA GLU A 80 -17.19 -24.62 2.63
C GLU A 80 -18.11 -24.43 3.85
N LEU A 81 -19.31 -24.97 3.77
CA LEU A 81 -20.22 -25.14 4.88
C LEU A 81 -20.01 -26.54 5.44
N LYS A 82 -19.52 -26.66 6.67
CA LYS A 82 -19.19 -27.95 7.28
C LYS A 82 -20.40 -28.57 7.96
N ASP A 83 -20.46 -29.91 8.01
CA ASP A 83 -21.51 -30.70 8.65
C ASP A 83 -21.65 -30.48 10.15
N ASN A 84 -20.62 -29.93 10.78
CA ASN A 84 -20.60 -29.58 12.21
C ASN A 84 -21.02 -28.10 12.49
N GLY A 85 -21.58 -27.38 11.53
CA GLY A 85 -22.01 -26.01 11.67
C GLY A 85 -20.87 -24.96 11.67
N ARG A 86 -19.66 -25.35 11.29
CA ARG A 86 -18.52 -24.46 11.12
C ARG A 86 -18.27 -24.12 9.66
N VAL A 87 -17.45 -23.12 9.42
CA VAL A 87 -17.21 -22.59 8.05
C VAL A 87 -15.75 -22.74 7.68
N GLY A 88 -15.48 -23.43 6.58
CA GLY A 88 -14.17 -23.47 5.93
C GLY A 88 -13.98 -22.20 5.09
N VAL A 89 -12.76 -21.63 5.09
CA VAL A 89 -12.47 -20.34 4.49
C VAL A 89 -11.24 -20.37 3.59
N VAL A 90 -11.18 -19.40 2.67
CA VAL A 90 -9.98 -19.05 1.89
C VAL A 90 -9.61 -17.60 2.15
N PRO A 91 -8.32 -17.23 2.06
CA PRO A 91 -7.93 -15.84 2.23
C PRO A 91 -8.41 -14.97 1.07
N ILE A 92 -8.67 -13.70 1.37
CA ILE A 92 -8.71 -12.60 0.41
C ILE A 92 -7.43 -11.81 0.61
N GLY A 93 -6.64 -11.66 -0.47
CA GLY A 93 -5.28 -11.14 -0.41
C GLY A 93 -4.25 -12.20 0.02
N THR A 94 -2.98 -11.82 0.10
CA THR A 94 -1.88 -12.74 0.39
C THR A 94 -1.42 -12.61 1.84
N TRP A 95 -1.90 -13.46 2.73
CA TRP A 95 -1.52 -13.46 4.14
C TRP A 95 -1.57 -14.84 4.79
N SER A 96 -0.88 -14.99 5.92
CA SER A 96 -0.79 -16.25 6.65
C SER A 96 -2.00 -16.47 7.53
N SER A 97 -2.55 -17.70 7.55
CA SER A 97 -3.61 -18.11 8.49
C SER A 97 -3.20 -17.95 9.95
N ARG A 98 -1.90 -17.97 10.26
CA ARG A 98 -1.36 -17.73 11.59
C ARG A 98 -1.83 -16.40 12.18
N PHE A 99 -1.96 -15.37 11.34
CA PHE A 99 -2.43 -14.05 11.77
C PHE A 99 -3.95 -13.95 11.87
N ALA A 100 -4.67 -14.95 11.36
CA ALA A 100 -6.12 -15.06 11.51
C ALA A 100 -6.53 -15.83 12.77
N GLU A 101 -5.66 -16.67 13.31
CA GLU A 101 -5.95 -17.52 14.48
C GLU A 101 -6.30 -16.70 15.72
N GLY A 102 -7.43 -17.00 16.33
CA GLY A 102 -7.99 -16.24 17.47
C GLY A 102 -8.68 -14.92 17.08
N GLY A 103 -8.60 -14.52 15.80
CA GLY A 103 -9.18 -13.28 15.33
C GLY A 103 -10.71 -13.28 15.37
N ARG A 104 -11.28 -12.21 15.96
CA ARG A 104 -12.71 -11.93 15.84
C ARG A 104 -13.00 -11.36 14.47
N LEU A 105 -14.17 -11.67 13.91
CA LEU A 105 -14.56 -11.24 12.55
C LEU A 105 -16.06 -11.05 12.42
N THR A 106 -16.45 -10.41 11.33
CA THR A 106 -17.83 -10.32 10.85
C THR A 106 -17.94 -11.02 9.51
N LEU A 107 -18.85 -11.96 9.40
CA LEU A 107 -19.33 -12.56 8.16
C LEU A 107 -20.44 -11.69 7.59
N PHE A 108 -20.35 -11.35 6.31
CA PHE A 108 -21.33 -10.59 5.55
C PHE A 108 -22.08 -11.54 4.60
N THR A 109 -23.34 -11.84 4.93
CA THR A 109 -24.26 -12.57 4.05
C THR A 109 -25.07 -11.60 3.20
N ASP A 110 -25.86 -12.10 2.27
CA ASP A 110 -26.76 -11.27 1.45
C ASP A 110 -27.76 -10.45 2.29
N THR A 111 -28.08 -10.89 3.51
CA THR A 111 -29.20 -10.31 4.29
C THR A 111 -28.81 -9.85 5.69
N GLN A 112 -27.70 -10.30 6.23
CA GLN A 112 -27.31 -9.97 7.61
C GLN A 112 -25.78 -10.07 7.83
N GLN A 113 -25.35 -9.59 8.98
CA GLN A 113 -24.00 -9.73 9.46
C GLN A 113 -23.99 -10.67 10.67
N ILE A 114 -23.07 -11.63 10.69
CA ILE A 114 -22.93 -12.61 11.76
C ILE A 114 -21.52 -12.52 12.33
N ARG A 115 -21.43 -12.39 13.66
CA ARG A 115 -20.14 -12.39 14.35
C ARG A 115 -19.57 -13.80 14.43
N GLY A 116 -18.22 -13.89 14.45
CA GLY A 116 -17.53 -15.17 14.58
C GLY A 116 -16.08 -15.02 15.02
N THR A 117 -15.44 -16.18 15.14
CA THR A 117 -14.01 -16.28 15.49
C THR A 117 -13.35 -17.29 14.56
N CYS A 118 -12.21 -16.92 13.98
CA CYS A 118 -11.35 -17.83 13.24
C CYS A 118 -10.48 -18.59 14.23
N LEU A 119 -10.46 -19.91 14.16
CA LEU A 119 -9.73 -20.77 15.09
C LEU A 119 -9.02 -21.89 14.33
N PRO A 120 -7.85 -22.36 14.83
CA PRO A 120 -7.27 -23.60 14.36
C PRO A 120 -8.21 -24.79 14.55
N LEU A 121 -8.03 -25.87 13.81
CA LEU A 121 -8.84 -27.09 13.98
C LEU A 121 -8.66 -27.71 15.37
N LYS A 122 -7.45 -27.61 15.92
CA LYS A 122 -7.13 -28.05 17.29
C LYS A 122 -6.92 -26.82 18.16
N THR A 123 -7.89 -26.48 19.00
CA THR A 123 -7.95 -25.20 19.72
C THR A 123 -7.75 -25.32 21.24
N SER A 124 -7.59 -26.54 21.78
CA SER A 124 -7.48 -26.71 23.24
C SER A 124 -6.49 -27.80 23.62
N GLY A 125 -5.47 -27.45 24.42
CA GLY A 125 -4.56 -28.40 24.99
C GLY A 125 -5.25 -29.41 25.91
N HIS A 126 -6.40 -29.03 26.52
CA HIS A 126 -7.19 -29.95 27.33
C HIS A 126 -7.84 -31.09 26.51
N ALA A 127 -8.03 -30.90 25.21
CA ALA A 127 -8.60 -31.92 24.32
C ALA A 127 -7.55 -32.58 23.43
N PHE A 128 -6.50 -31.85 23.04
CA PHE A 128 -5.56 -32.28 22.00
C PHE A 128 -4.11 -32.39 22.47
N GLY A 129 -3.81 -32.00 23.74
CA GLY A 129 -2.45 -32.01 24.29
C GLY A 129 -1.51 -31.15 23.39
N ASP A 130 -0.26 -31.63 23.21
CA ASP A 130 0.78 -30.94 22.43
C ASP A 130 0.49 -30.90 20.90
N ALA A 131 -0.58 -31.58 20.46
CA ALA A 131 -0.95 -31.54 19.04
C ALA A 131 -1.44 -30.16 18.57
N ILE A 132 -1.75 -29.23 19.47
CA ILE A 132 -2.06 -27.84 19.13
C ILE A 132 -0.83 -27.13 18.57
N ASP A 133 0.38 -27.39 19.10
CA ASP A 133 1.62 -26.72 18.72
C ASP A 133 2.24 -27.30 17.45
N THR A 134 1.84 -28.52 17.07
CA THR A 134 2.39 -29.26 15.92
C THR A 134 1.48 -29.30 14.70
N GLN A 135 0.25 -28.75 14.77
CA GLN A 135 -0.61 -28.67 13.59
C GLN A 135 -0.05 -27.66 12.57
N PRO A 136 -0.20 -27.93 11.26
CA PRO A 136 0.26 -27.00 10.24
C PRO A 136 -0.43 -25.65 10.33
N SER A 137 0.31 -24.56 10.08
CA SER A 137 -0.26 -23.23 9.89
C SER A 137 -0.62 -23.08 8.41
N SER A 138 -1.89 -23.26 8.08
CA SER A 138 -2.42 -23.03 6.73
C SER A 138 -3.93 -22.79 6.78
N TRP A 139 -4.49 -22.25 5.70
CA TRP A 139 -5.92 -21.97 5.60
C TRP A 139 -6.79 -23.23 5.63
N ASP A 140 -6.25 -24.40 5.31
CA ASP A 140 -6.93 -25.68 5.48
C ASP A 140 -6.96 -26.19 6.92
N HIS A 141 -6.18 -25.58 7.80
CA HIS A 141 -6.10 -25.93 9.23
C HIS A 141 -6.77 -24.91 10.16
N VAL A 142 -7.53 -23.98 9.60
CA VAL A 142 -8.39 -23.05 10.33
C VAL A 142 -9.84 -23.20 9.89
N GLU A 143 -10.76 -22.81 10.78
CA GLU A 143 -12.19 -22.75 10.50
C GLU A 143 -12.81 -21.58 11.28
N VAL A 144 -13.95 -21.09 10.80
CA VAL A 144 -14.70 -20.05 11.48
C VAL A 144 -15.86 -20.66 12.24
N ARG A 145 -15.92 -20.30 13.51
CA ARG A 145 -17.07 -20.56 14.40
C ARG A 145 -17.90 -19.28 14.49
N LEU A 146 -19.14 -19.33 14.01
CA LEU A 146 -20.08 -18.23 14.11
C LEU A 146 -20.74 -18.20 15.48
N ASP A 147 -21.03 -17.00 15.99
CA ASP A 147 -21.69 -16.78 17.29
C ASP A 147 -23.22 -16.93 17.14
N HIS A 148 -23.65 -18.10 16.68
CA HIS A 148 -25.04 -18.47 16.45
C HIS A 148 -25.21 -19.96 16.75
N PRO A 149 -26.38 -20.43 17.18
CA PRO A 149 -26.60 -21.85 17.47
C PRO A 149 -26.68 -22.70 16.18
N LEU A 150 -25.53 -22.90 15.54
CA LEU A 150 -25.37 -23.64 14.28
C LEU A 150 -24.65 -24.95 14.56
N ALA A 151 -25.25 -26.07 14.25
CA ALA A 151 -24.72 -27.41 14.52
C ALA A 151 -24.59 -28.28 13.27
N SER A 152 -25.04 -27.79 12.12
CA SER A 152 -25.05 -28.52 10.84
C SER A 152 -24.88 -27.57 9.66
N GLU A 153 -24.58 -28.14 8.50
CA GLU A 153 -24.61 -27.41 7.21
C GLU A 153 -26.01 -26.81 6.94
N ALA A 154 -27.07 -27.56 7.28
CA ALA A 154 -28.44 -27.08 7.08
C ALA A 154 -28.74 -25.85 7.94
N ASP A 155 -28.23 -25.78 9.17
CA ASP A 155 -28.36 -24.60 10.03
C ASP A 155 -27.63 -23.39 9.44
N LEU A 156 -26.41 -23.57 8.91
CA LEU A 156 -25.67 -22.52 8.21
C LEU A 156 -26.46 -21.99 7.01
N GLN A 157 -27.01 -22.89 6.19
CA GLN A 157 -27.84 -22.52 5.05
C GLN A 157 -29.12 -21.78 5.47
N ALA A 158 -29.77 -22.23 6.54
CA ALA A 158 -30.96 -21.57 7.10
C ALA A 158 -30.65 -20.17 7.66
N ALA A 159 -29.45 -19.97 8.22
CA ALA A 159 -28.95 -18.67 8.65
C ALA A 159 -28.50 -17.77 7.48
N GLY A 160 -28.64 -18.20 6.24
CA GLY A 160 -28.30 -17.42 5.06
C GLY A 160 -26.83 -17.46 4.68
N VAL A 161 -26.00 -18.28 5.33
CA VAL A 161 -24.58 -18.43 4.99
C VAL A 161 -24.42 -19.15 3.66
N ARG A 162 -23.59 -18.63 2.78
CA ARG A 162 -23.33 -19.20 1.44
C ARG A 162 -21.84 -19.22 1.14
N VAL A 163 -21.43 -20.13 0.27
CA VAL A 163 -20.10 -20.09 -0.34
C VAL A 163 -19.97 -18.79 -1.11
N GLY A 164 -18.85 -18.07 -0.90
CA GLY A 164 -18.60 -16.76 -1.47
C GLY A 164 -18.93 -15.57 -0.57
N ASP A 165 -19.48 -15.78 0.62
CA ASP A 165 -19.70 -14.70 1.59
C ASP A 165 -18.37 -14.15 2.12
N TRP A 166 -18.28 -12.83 2.27
CA TRP A 166 -17.09 -12.12 2.74
C TRP A 166 -16.95 -12.14 4.25
N MET A 167 -15.70 -12.11 4.71
CA MET A 167 -15.36 -11.95 6.12
C MET A 167 -14.32 -10.86 6.29
N ALA A 168 -14.58 -9.94 7.23
CA ALA A 168 -13.61 -8.95 7.68
C ALA A 168 -13.25 -9.20 9.14
N PHE A 169 -11.94 -9.21 9.44
CA PHE A 169 -11.45 -9.33 10.82
C PHE A 169 -11.53 -7.97 11.53
N ASP A 170 -11.69 -8.00 12.85
CA ASP A 170 -11.74 -6.79 13.64
C ASP A 170 -10.39 -6.07 13.63
N PRO A 171 -10.35 -4.76 13.37
CA PRO A 171 -9.10 -3.99 13.31
C PRO A 171 -8.44 -3.79 14.66
N GLN A 172 -9.21 -3.76 15.76
CA GLN A 172 -8.75 -3.55 17.13
C GLN A 172 -7.78 -2.35 17.27
N PRO A 173 -8.20 -1.12 16.90
CA PRO A 173 -7.30 0.03 16.94
C PRO A 173 -7.04 0.49 18.37
N GLU A 174 -5.77 0.77 18.66
CA GLU A 174 -5.31 1.37 19.92
C GLU A 174 -4.36 2.54 19.61
N LEU A 175 -4.71 3.75 20.06
CA LEU A 175 -3.84 4.91 20.05
C LEU A 175 -3.28 5.12 21.45
N GLN A 176 -1.96 5.05 21.60
CA GLN A 176 -1.28 5.20 22.86
C GLN A 176 -0.80 6.64 23.09
N PRO A 177 -0.79 7.16 24.33
CA PRO A 177 -0.32 8.51 24.65
C PRO A 177 1.11 8.80 24.15
N GLY A 178 1.93 7.76 23.97
CA GLY A 178 3.29 7.88 23.43
C GLY A 178 3.36 7.99 21.90
N GLY A 179 2.22 8.08 21.20
CA GLY A 179 2.14 8.22 19.74
C GLY A 179 2.16 6.91 18.97
N TYR A 180 2.25 5.76 19.62
CA TYR A 180 2.13 4.47 18.96
C TYR A 180 0.68 4.15 18.63
N ILE A 181 0.48 3.57 17.45
CA ILE A 181 -0.81 3.12 16.93
C ILE A 181 -0.68 1.64 16.61
N ASN A 182 -1.58 0.84 17.18
CA ASN A 182 -1.68 -0.59 16.91
C ASN A 182 -3.05 -0.88 16.29
N ALA A 183 -3.09 -1.57 15.18
CA ALA A 183 -4.32 -2.04 14.56
C ALA A 183 -4.02 -3.09 13.48
N ARG A 184 -5.02 -3.86 13.06
CA ARG A 184 -5.01 -4.45 11.72
C ARG A 184 -5.38 -3.37 10.72
N TYR A 185 -4.89 -3.51 9.48
CA TYR A 185 -5.28 -2.66 8.36
C TYR A 185 -4.79 -1.19 8.45
N LEU A 186 -3.70 -0.94 9.21
CA LEU A 186 -2.92 0.28 8.99
C LEU A 186 -2.44 0.31 7.53
N ASP A 187 -2.10 -0.85 7.00
CA ASP A 187 -1.96 -1.18 5.60
C ASP A 187 -3.36 -1.26 4.93
N ASP A 188 -3.82 -0.30 4.12
CA ASP A 188 -3.15 0.99 3.84
C ASP A 188 -4.02 2.17 4.31
N LYS A 189 -4.94 1.92 5.26
CA LYS A 189 -5.85 2.95 5.80
C LYS A 189 -5.10 4.11 6.46
N ALA A 190 -3.89 3.85 6.97
CA ALA A 190 -3.05 4.91 7.52
C ALA A 190 -2.56 5.87 6.42
N ALA A 191 -2.09 5.35 5.28
CA ALA A 191 -1.69 6.21 4.17
C ALA A 191 -2.89 6.90 3.50
N VAL A 192 -4.06 6.26 3.47
CA VAL A 192 -5.31 6.93 3.03
C VAL A 192 -5.63 8.13 3.93
N ALA A 193 -5.57 7.98 5.26
CA ALA A 193 -5.78 9.07 6.19
C ALA A 193 -4.75 10.19 6.01
N VAL A 194 -3.47 9.82 5.81
CA VAL A 194 -2.38 10.76 5.51
C VAL A 194 -2.64 11.50 4.20
N LEU A 195 -3.05 10.82 3.13
CA LEU A 195 -3.32 11.43 1.83
C LEU A 195 -4.49 12.42 1.91
N LEU A 196 -5.58 12.07 2.59
CA LEU A 196 -6.70 12.98 2.83
C LEU A 196 -6.27 14.21 3.66
N THR A 197 -5.41 14.01 4.66
CA THR A 197 -4.86 15.10 5.48
C THR A 197 -3.94 16.01 4.66
N ALA A 198 -3.12 15.46 3.78
CA ALA A 198 -2.30 16.23 2.85
C ALA A 198 -3.16 17.06 1.87
N CYS A 199 -4.22 16.46 1.34
CA CYS A 199 -5.20 17.17 0.50
C CYS A 199 -5.86 18.34 1.28
N LYS A 200 -6.26 18.11 2.53
CA LYS A 200 -6.81 19.14 3.41
C LYS A 200 -5.82 20.29 3.63
N ALA A 201 -4.57 19.97 3.97
CA ALA A 201 -3.53 20.98 4.22
C ALA A 201 -3.29 21.89 2.99
N LEU A 202 -3.26 21.31 1.78
CA LEU A 202 -3.15 22.05 0.54
C LEU A 202 -4.36 22.95 0.27
N ARG A 203 -5.57 22.44 0.51
CA ARG A 203 -6.81 23.21 0.33
C ARG A 203 -6.91 24.36 1.33
N ASP A 204 -6.70 24.10 2.61
CA ASP A 204 -6.82 25.10 3.69
C ASP A 204 -5.79 26.22 3.55
N SER A 205 -4.59 25.92 3.07
CA SER A 205 -3.53 26.90 2.85
C SER A 205 -3.68 27.71 1.57
N GLY A 206 -4.53 27.28 0.64
CA GLY A 206 -4.61 27.86 -0.70
C GLY A 206 -3.31 27.70 -1.51
N ALA A 207 -2.50 26.68 -1.21
CA ALA A 207 -1.23 26.44 -1.87
C ALA A 207 -1.43 26.17 -3.37
N GLU A 208 -0.67 26.86 -4.20
CA GLU A 208 -0.64 26.65 -5.65
C GLU A 208 0.23 25.45 -5.98
N LEU A 209 -0.31 24.51 -6.76
CA LEU A 209 0.43 23.37 -7.29
C LEU A 209 1.01 23.71 -8.68
N PRO A 210 2.22 23.26 -9.00
CA PRO A 210 2.81 23.54 -10.31
C PRO A 210 2.08 22.81 -11.44
N VAL A 211 1.55 21.63 -11.20
CA VAL A 211 0.79 20.81 -12.15
C VAL A 211 -0.44 20.21 -11.50
N ASP A 212 -1.42 19.79 -12.31
CA ASP A 212 -2.56 19.04 -11.79
C ASP A 212 -2.05 17.79 -11.04
N ALA A 213 -2.60 17.56 -9.87
CA ALA A 213 -2.30 16.37 -9.07
C ALA A 213 -3.57 15.55 -8.86
N HIS A 214 -3.43 14.23 -9.00
CA HIS A 214 -4.53 13.29 -8.88
C HIS A 214 -4.29 12.38 -7.67
N PRO A 215 -4.88 12.69 -6.50
CA PRO A 215 -5.04 11.70 -5.43
C PRO A 215 -5.91 10.55 -5.94
N LEU A 216 -5.37 9.34 -5.92
CA LEU A 216 -6.05 8.12 -6.33
C LEU A 216 -6.26 7.24 -5.11
N PHE A 217 -7.45 6.66 -4.98
CA PHE A 217 -7.75 5.69 -3.94
C PHE A 217 -8.19 4.40 -4.62
N THR A 218 -7.35 3.38 -4.56
CA THR A 218 -7.56 2.08 -5.22
C THR A 218 -8.31 1.12 -4.31
N ILE A 219 -8.79 0.00 -4.85
CA ILE A 219 -9.67 -0.94 -4.14
C ILE A 219 -9.31 -2.42 -4.39
N THR A 220 -8.18 -2.71 -5.00
CA THR A 220 -7.73 -4.07 -5.33
C THR A 220 -6.21 -4.19 -5.30
N GLU A 221 -5.54 -3.41 -4.45
CA GLU A 221 -4.09 -3.46 -4.29
C GLU A 221 -3.66 -4.82 -3.73
N GLU A 222 -4.30 -5.30 -2.67
CA GLU A 222 -4.03 -6.53 -1.93
C GLU A 222 -4.10 -7.82 -2.79
N VAL A 223 -4.64 -7.69 -4.00
CA VAL A 223 -4.66 -8.76 -5.03
C VAL A 223 -3.87 -8.36 -6.30
N GLY A 224 -3.04 -7.31 -6.20
CA GLY A 224 -2.06 -6.94 -7.23
C GLY A 224 -2.62 -6.21 -8.44
N SER A 225 -3.81 -5.61 -8.37
CA SER A 225 -4.41 -4.94 -9.54
C SER A 225 -4.92 -3.51 -9.26
N GLY A 226 -4.56 -2.90 -8.14
CA GLY A 226 -5.10 -1.63 -7.65
C GLY A 226 -5.09 -0.51 -8.68
N SER A 227 -3.92 0.05 -8.99
CA SER A 227 -3.78 1.19 -9.90
C SER A 227 -3.79 0.83 -11.39
N SER A 228 -3.87 -0.46 -11.75
CA SER A 228 -3.78 -0.91 -13.14
C SER A 228 -4.77 -0.21 -14.09
N ALA A 229 -5.95 0.16 -13.60
CA ALA A 229 -6.97 0.88 -14.36
C ALA A 229 -7.38 2.22 -13.71
N ALA A 230 -6.62 2.68 -12.69
CA ALA A 230 -6.93 3.92 -11.98
C ALA A 230 -6.32 5.15 -12.64
N LEU A 231 -5.23 5.02 -13.36
CA LEU A 231 -4.59 6.12 -14.08
C LEU A 231 -5.44 6.62 -15.25
N HIS A 232 -5.29 7.91 -15.58
CA HIS A 232 -6.02 8.55 -16.67
C HIS A 232 -5.29 9.82 -17.14
N GLY A 233 -5.60 10.28 -18.34
CA GLY A 233 -4.99 11.49 -18.90
C GLY A 233 -3.49 11.34 -19.14
N ASP A 234 -2.77 12.47 -19.11
CA ASP A 234 -1.31 12.55 -19.30
C ASP A 234 -0.62 12.62 -17.91
N ILE A 235 -0.64 11.52 -17.18
CA ILE A 235 0.09 11.37 -15.91
C ILE A 235 1.51 10.93 -16.22
N ALA A 236 2.51 11.74 -15.86
CA ALA A 236 3.92 11.44 -16.11
C ALA A 236 4.65 10.79 -14.95
N GLU A 237 4.19 11.01 -13.72
CA GLU A 237 4.79 10.46 -12.52
C GLU A 237 3.73 10.06 -11.49
N MET A 238 3.96 8.97 -10.79
CA MET A 238 3.10 8.47 -9.72
C MET A 238 3.92 8.08 -8.50
N VAL A 239 3.48 8.52 -7.33
CA VAL A 239 4.04 8.09 -6.04
C VAL A 239 2.99 7.26 -5.31
N SER A 240 3.31 6.00 -5.02
CA SER A 240 2.51 5.17 -4.12
C SER A 240 2.81 5.52 -2.67
N LEU A 241 1.77 5.61 -1.87
CA LEU A 241 1.83 5.60 -0.41
C LEU A 241 1.44 4.20 0.04
N ASP A 242 2.18 3.63 0.98
CA ASP A 242 1.93 2.27 1.44
C ASP A 242 2.69 2.01 2.75
N ILE A 243 2.59 0.83 3.32
CA ILE A 243 3.35 0.44 4.50
C ILE A 243 4.82 0.19 4.15
N ALA A 244 5.73 0.49 5.05
CA ALA A 244 7.15 0.11 4.98
C ALA A 244 7.52 -0.68 6.23
N ILE A 245 8.16 -1.83 6.07
CA ILE A 245 8.33 -2.81 7.15
C ILE A 245 9.61 -2.57 7.92
N ALA A 246 9.48 -2.27 9.21
CA ALA A 246 10.57 -2.26 10.17
C ALA A 246 10.84 -3.70 10.64
N ALA A 247 11.99 -4.25 10.25
CA ALA A 247 12.38 -5.63 10.59
C ALA A 247 13.91 -5.74 10.65
N PRO A 248 14.47 -6.79 11.27
CA PRO A 248 15.90 -7.04 11.21
C PRO A 248 16.43 -7.10 9.78
N GLY A 249 17.42 -6.27 9.46
CA GLY A 249 17.99 -6.15 8.12
C GLY A 249 17.34 -5.11 7.21
N GLN A 250 16.27 -4.46 7.63
CA GLN A 250 15.65 -3.30 7.00
C GLN A 250 16.13 -2.00 7.68
N ALA A 251 16.20 -0.91 6.93
CA ALA A 251 16.56 0.41 7.46
C ALA A 251 15.34 1.22 7.91
N THR A 252 14.15 0.76 7.61
CA THR A 252 12.87 1.36 7.98
C THR A 252 12.74 1.51 9.48
N ASP A 253 12.14 2.64 9.90
CA ASP A 253 11.93 3.05 11.29
C ASP A 253 10.47 3.47 11.48
N GLU A 254 9.82 3.01 12.54
CA GLU A 254 8.41 3.31 12.86
C GLU A 254 8.13 4.81 13.09
N ARG A 255 9.16 5.66 13.19
CA ARG A 255 9.04 7.11 13.41
C ARG A 255 9.44 7.96 12.20
N ALA A 256 9.79 7.33 11.09
CA ALA A 256 10.25 7.98 9.88
C ALA A 256 9.43 7.57 8.67
N VAL A 257 9.40 8.40 7.64
CA VAL A 257 8.95 7.96 6.31
C VAL A 257 10.08 7.19 5.64
N THR A 258 9.75 6.09 5.00
CA THR A 258 10.71 5.32 4.19
C THR A 258 10.52 5.64 2.71
N ILE A 259 11.61 5.99 2.04
CA ILE A 259 11.68 6.11 0.58
C ILE A 259 12.20 4.79 0.05
N CYS A 260 11.33 4.03 -0.58
CA CYS A 260 11.62 2.73 -1.15
C CYS A 260 12.40 2.90 -2.45
N LEU A 261 13.54 2.26 -2.59
CA LEU A 261 14.36 2.33 -3.80
C LEU A 261 14.14 1.14 -4.74
N GLN A 262 13.63 0.04 -4.19
CA GLN A 262 13.29 -1.17 -4.93
C GLN A 262 12.22 -1.96 -4.18
N ASP A 263 11.29 -2.54 -4.91
CA ASP A 263 10.39 -3.60 -4.45
C ASP A 263 10.63 -4.90 -5.22
N GLN A 264 9.75 -5.90 -5.08
CA GLN A 264 9.85 -7.18 -5.78
C GLN A 264 9.77 -7.03 -7.31
N SER A 265 9.13 -5.99 -7.81
CA SER A 265 9.00 -5.73 -9.25
C SER A 265 10.26 -5.11 -9.86
N GLY A 266 11.19 -4.62 -9.04
CA GLY A 266 12.46 -4.03 -9.44
C GLY A 266 12.71 -2.64 -8.86
N PRO A 267 13.78 -1.96 -9.31
CA PRO A 267 14.10 -0.59 -8.89
C PRO A 267 13.06 0.41 -9.34
N PHE A 268 12.69 1.34 -8.46
CA PHE A 268 11.91 2.52 -8.79
C PHE A 268 12.70 3.52 -9.64
N ASP A 269 12.01 4.51 -10.25
CA ASP A 269 12.68 5.54 -11.05
C ASP A 269 13.71 6.31 -10.20
N TYR A 270 14.94 6.34 -10.70
CA TYR A 270 16.06 6.98 -9.99
C TYR A 270 15.80 8.45 -9.72
N HIS A 271 15.33 9.19 -10.71
CA HIS A 271 15.17 10.64 -10.61
C HIS A 271 14.03 11.01 -9.67
N LEU A 272 12.91 10.29 -9.74
CA LEU A 272 11.76 10.54 -8.86
C LEU A 272 12.10 10.16 -7.41
N SER A 273 12.75 9.02 -7.17
CA SER A 273 13.18 8.61 -5.83
C SER A 273 14.19 9.59 -5.22
N HIS A 274 15.19 10.06 -6.01
CA HIS A 274 16.17 11.03 -5.53
C HIS A 274 15.57 12.43 -5.32
N LYS A 275 14.56 12.80 -6.08
CA LYS A 275 13.78 14.01 -5.82
C LYS A 275 13.08 13.94 -4.46
N LEU A 276 12.42 12.82 -4.14
CA LEU A 276 11.77 12.61 -2.84
C LEU A 276 12.78 12.70 -1.69
N ILE A 277 13.97 12.09 -1.85
CA ILE A 277 15.08 12.20 -0.89
C ILE A 277 15.50 13.67 -0.71
N GLY A 278 15.70 14.39 -1.81
CA GLY A 278 16.08 15.81 -1.77
C GLY A 278 15.01 16.68 -1.10
N LEU A 279 13.73 16.39 -1.32
CA LEU A 279 12.62 17.08 -0.65
C LEU A 279 12.63 16.78 0.87
N ALA A 280 12.79 15.53 1.25
CA ALA A 280 12.86 15.15 2.67
C ALA A 280 14.01 15.88 3.38
N GLN A 281 15.19 15.93 2.77
CA GLN A 281 16.36 16.65 3.30
C GLN A 281 16.11 18.17 3.38
N SER A 282 15.57 18.77 2.32
CA SER A 282 15.34 20.22 2.24
C SER A 282 14.33 20.73 3.27
N PHE A 283 13.35 19.91 3.62
CA PHE A 283 12.32 20.27 4.60
C PHE A 283 12.53 19.66 5.98
N GLY A 284 13.69 19.03 6.23
CA GLY A 284 14.02 18.40 7.51
C GLY A 284 12.98 17.36 7.92
N ILE A 285 12.57 16.49 6.97
CA ILE A 285 11.64 15.39 7.21
C ILE A 285 12.46 14.14 7.54
N GLU A 286 12.18 13.56 8.71
CA GLU A 286 12.85 12.33 9.13
C GLU A 286 12.52 11.20 8.16
N HIS A 287 13.56 10.60 7.56
CA HIS A 287 13.37 9.62 6.50
C HIS A 287 14.42 8.53 6.51
N ARG A 288 14.05 7.37 5.97
CA ARG A 288 14.95 6.24 5.70
C ARG A 288 14.92 5.90 4.20
N ARG A 289 15.94 5.18 3.74
CA ARG A 289 15.98 4.56 2.41
C ARG A 289 16.04 3.06 2.61
N ASP A 290 15.20 2.33 1.89
CA ASP A 290 15.16 0.89 2.03
C ASP A 290 14.87 0.18 0.71
N VAL A 291 15.02 -1.17 0.71
CA VAL A 291 14.70 -2.05 -0.41
C VAL A 291 13.93 -3.25 0.13
N PHE A 292 12.83 -3.62 -0.54
CA PHE A 292 11.97 -4.73 -0.14
C PHE A 292 11.98 -5.85 -1.18
N ARG A 293 12.26 -7.08 -0.74
CA ARG A 293 12.45 -8.23 -1.64
C ARG A 293 11.15 -8.97 -1.97
N PHE A 294 10.15 -8.89 -1.10
CA PHE A 294 8.94 -9.72 -1.13
C PHE A 294 7.66 -8.90 -1.11
N TYR A 295 7.76 -7.61 -1.36
CA TYR A 295 6.70 -6.63 -1.25
C TYR A 295 6.46 -6.00 -2.63
N ARG A 296 5.19 -5.72 -2.94
CA ARG A 296 4.77 -5.00 -4.16
C ARG A 296 3.83 -3.87 -3.76
N SER A 297 3.60 -2.94 -4.66
CA SER A 297 2.70 -1.82 -4.45
C SER A 297 1.91 -1.49 -5.71
N ASP A 298 1.01 -0.54 -5.60
CA ASP A 298 0.27 0.03 -6.74
C ASP A 298 1.17 0.52 -7.89
N SER A 299 2.42 0.88 -7.59
CA SER A 299 3.40 1.25 -8.62
C SER A 299 3.68 0.11 -9.60
N ALA A 300 3.81 -1.12 -9.11
CA ALA A 300 4.00 -2.30 -9.95
C ALA A 300 2.79 -2.53 -10.86
N ALA A 301 1.58 -2.47 -10.30
CA ALA A 301 0.34 -2.66 -11.04
C ALA A 301 0.16 -1.63 -12.16
N ALA A 302 0.55 -0.37 -11.93
CA ALA A 302 0.49 0.70 -12.93
C ALA A 302 1.42 0.45 -14.11
N VAL A 303 2.68 0.10 -13.85
CA VAL A 303 3.69 -0.15 -14.88
C VAL A 303 3.36 -1.41 -15.69
N GLU A 304 2.98 -2.49 -15.03
CA GLU A 304 2.58 -3.76 -15.67
C GLU A 304 1.34 -3.60 -16.57
N ALA A 305 0.46 -2.66 -16.25
CA ALA A 305 -0.68 -2.30 -17.10
C ALA A 305 -0.29 -1.52 -18.37
N GLY A 306 0.99 -1.22 -18.57
CA GLY A 306 1.51 -0.57 -19.77
C GLY A 306 1.53 0.96 -19.72
N ASN A 307 1.43 1.56 -18.53
CA ASN A 307 1.53 3.01 -18.40
C ASN A 307 2.99 3.48 -18.50
N ASP A 308 3.28 4.44 -19.39
CA ASP A 308 4.59 5.07 -19.52
C ASP A 308 4.76 6.19 -18.48
N ILE A 309 4.99 5.81 -17.24
CA ILE A 309 5.11 6.71 -16.10
C ILE A 309 6.37 6.43 -15.27
N ARG A 310 6.88 7.46 -14.60
CA ARG A 310 7.86 7.27 -13.52
C ARG A 310 7.13 6.89 -12.25
N THR A 311 7.63 5.87 -11.55
CA THR A 311 7.05 5.47 -10.27
C THR A 311 8.04 5.61 -9.12
N ALA A 312 7.53 5.88 -7.94
CA ALA A 312 8.23 5.80 -6.67
C ALA A 312 7.27 5.34 -5.58
N LEU A 313 7.83 4.88 -4.47
CA LEU A 313 7.09 4.45 -3.30
C LEU A 313 7.65 5.13 -2.06
N ILE A 314 6.79 5.72 -1.26
CA ILE A 314 7.09 6.22 0.08
C ILE A 314 6.13 5.58 1.08
N GLY A 315 6.67 5.06 2.18
CA GLY A 315 5.86 4.32 3.15
C GLY A 315 5.98 4.86 4.57
N PHE A 316 4.90 4.72 5.34
CA PHE A 316 5.02 4.87 6.78
C PHE A 316 5.69 3.63 7.37
N GLY A 317 6.61 3.82 8.32
CA GLY A 317 7.29 2.70 8.98
C GLY A 317 6.36 1.99 9.94
N ALA A 318 6.28 0.67 9.85
CA ALA A 318 5.50 -0.16 10.76
C ALA A 318 6.21 -1.47 11.10
N ASP A 319 6.04 -1.92 12.32
CA ASP A 319 6.40 -3.27 12.76
C ASP A 319 5.24 -4.22 12.44
N ALA A 320 5.55 -5.30 11.75
CA ALA A 320 4.62 -6.25 11.14
C ALA A 320 3.78 -5.65 9.99
N SER A 321 3.22 -6.53 9.17
CA SER A 321 2.25 -6.27 8.12
C SER A 321 1.39 -7.51 7.92
N HIS A 322 0.18 -7.32 7.41
CA HIS A 322 -0.80 -8.39 7.20
C HIS A 322 -1.18 -9.14 8.50
N ALA A 323 -1.01 -8.47 9.64
CA ALA A 323 -1.24 -9.00 10.99
C ALA A 323 -1.84 -7.91 11.89
N GLN A 324 -1.53 -7.95 13.20
CA GLN A 324 -1.61 -6.78 14.06
C GLN A 324 -0.35 -5.96 13.81
N GLU A 325 -0.53 -4.74 13.34
CA GLU A 325 0.52 -3.83 12.88
C GLU A 325 0.74 -2.74 13.93
N ARG A 326 1.96 -2.19 13.98
CA ARG A 326 2.29 -1.08 14.86
C ARG A 326 3.06 0.00 14.08
N THR A 327 2.62 1.24 14.20
CA THR A 327 3.33 2.42 13.68
C THR A 327 3.37 3.52 14.73
N HIS A 328 3.99 4.65 14.38
CA HIS A 328 4.03 5.83 15.23
C HIS A 328 3.52 7.06 14.47
N LEU A 329 2.83 7.98 15.17
CA LEU A 329 2.33 9.23 14.58
C LEU A 329 3.41 10.05 13.88
N ASP A 330 4.66 10.00 14.34
CA ASP A 330 5.78 10.70 13.69
C ASP A 330 6.01 10.20 12.26
N SER A 331 5.85 8.89 12.01
CA SER A 331 5.96 8.33 10.67
C SER A 331 4.84 8.82 9.75
N LEU A 332 3.60 8.85 10.25
CA LEU A 332 2.45 9.37 9.50
C LEU A 332 2.59 10.87 9.21
N ARG A 333 3.10 11.65 10.19
CA ARG A 333 3.44 13.06 9.99
C ARG A 333 4.52 13.25 8.93
N ALA A 334 5.58 12.43 8.99
CA ALA A 334 6.67 12.48 8.02
C ALA A 334 6.19 12.14 6.60
N LEU A 335 5.36 11.09 6.47
CA LEU A 335 4.73 10.69 5.21
C LEU A 335 3.85 11.82 4.65
N GLY A 336 3.00 12.42 5.48
CA GLY A 336 2.12 13.53 5.08
C GLY A 336 2.89 14.79 4.66
N ARG A 337 3.93 15.17 5.41
CA ARG A 337 4.80 16.30 5.06
C ARG A 337 5.55 16.05 3.73
N LEU A 338 6.03 14.83 3.50
CA LEU A 338 6.70 14.48 2.24
C LEU A 338 5.72 14.46 1.08
N SER A 339 4.49 13.98 1.29
CA SER A 339 3.41 14.02 0.29
C SER A 339 3.07 15.45 -0.11
N VAL A 340 2.91 16.37 0.86
CA VAL A 340 2.70 17.80 0.58
C VAL A 340 3.88 18.41 -0.16
N ALA A 341 5.12 18.14 0.27
CA ALA A 341 6.33 18.64 -0.39
C ALA A 341 6.43 18.15 -1.84
N TYR A 342 6.11 16.89 -2.07
CA TYR A 342 6.06 16.31 -3.41
C TYR A 342 5.02 17.00 -4.28
N LEU A 343 3.79 17.13 -3.82
CA LEU A 343 2.70 17.74 -4.57
C LEU A 343 2.98 19.21 -4.93
N MET A 344 3.66 19.96 -4.06
CA MET A 344 4.06 21.36 -4.29
C MET A 344 5.35 21.51 -5.13
N SER A 345 6.10 20.45 -5.38
CA SER A 345 7.36 20.52 -6.15
C SER A 345 7.10 20.48 -7.65
N ALA A 346 8.02 21.05 -8.47
CA ALA A 346 7.96 20.89 -9.93
C ALA A 346 8.07 19.42 -10.34
N PRO A 347 7.42 18.93 -11.42
CA PRO A 347 7.58 17.55 -11.87
C PRO A 347 9.04 17.24 -12.27
N VAL A 348 9.39 15.95 -12.32
CA VAL A 348 10.69 15.52 -12.86
C VAL A 348 10.72 15.80 -14.35
N ALA A 349 11.71 16.55 -14.81
CA ALA A 349 11.85 16.92 -16.21
C ALA A 349 11.89 15.67 -17.13
N ARG A 350 11.29 15.77 -18.32
CA ARG A 350 11.40 14.73 -19.35
C ARG A 350 12.88 14.43 -19.63
N ARG A 351 13.21 13.15 -19.80
CA ARG A 351 14.47 12.77 -20.43
C ARG A 351 14.39 13.21 -21.90
N ASP A 352 14.89 14.39 -22.21
CA ASP A 352 15.19 14.73 -23.60
C ASP A 352 16.49 13.99 -23.97
N SER A 353 16.46 13.22 -25.05
CA SER A 353 17.65 12.51 -25.58
C SER A 353 18.83 13.45 -25.83
N ARG A 354 18.58 14.75 -25.98
CA ARG A 354 19.60 15.81 -26.10
C ARG A 354 20.27 16.18 -24.79
N ASN A 355 19.66 15.84 -23.64
CA ASN A 355 20.16 16.16 -22.29
C ASN A 355 20.70 14.93 -21.53
N LEU A 356 20.82 13.78 -22.20
CA LEU A 356 21.55 12.66 -21.61
C LEU A 356 23.03 13.07 -21.53
N PRO A 357 23.63 13.17 -20.32
CA PRO A 357 25.07 13.39 -20.24
C PRO A 357 25.74 12.28 -21.03
N ASN A 358 26.64 12.65 -21.95
CA ASN A 358 27.45 11.67 -22.66
C ASN A 358 28.04 10.71 -21.61
N SER A 359 27.74 9.42 -21.72
CA SER A 359 28.17 8.38 -20.77
C SER A 359 29.70 8.40 -20.49
N ALA A 360 30.47 8.95 -21.40
CA ALA A 360 31.91 9.20 -21.25
C ALA A 360 32.23 10.34 -20.26
N SER A 361 31.40 11.38 -20.13
CA SER A 361 31.72 12.52 -19.25
C SER A 361 31.44 12.27 -17.78
N VAL A 362 30.50 11.38 -17.45
CA VAL A 362 30.17 11.02 -16.05
C VAL A 362 31.22 10.08 -15.45
N ALA A 363 31.79 9.18 -16.26
CA ALA A 363 32.84 8.27 -15.81
C ALA A 363 34.17 9.01 -15.53
N VAL A 364 34.53 9.99 -16.36
CA VAL A 364 35.80 10.73 -16.23
C VAL A 364 35.80 11.73 -15.07
N SER A 365 34.68 12.36 -14.75
CA SER A 365 34.62 13.31 -13.62
C SER A 365 34.71 12.62 -12.26
N ARG A 366 34.18 11.38 -12.11
CA ARG A 366 34.27 10.61 -10.86
C ARG A 366 35.64 9.97 -10.65
N LEU A 367 36.36 9.64 -11.72
CA LEU A 367 37.74 9.11 -11.61
C LEU A 367 38.76 10.19 -11.23
N ARG A 368 38.53 11.46 -11.59
CA ARG A 368 39.42 12.57 -11.20
C ARG A 368 39.34 12.95 -9.72
N THR A 369 38.20 12.67 -9.06
CA THR A 369 37.98 12.95 -7.64
C THR A 369 38.53 11.83 -6.71
N LEU A 370 38.90 10.67 -7.24
CA LEU A 370 39.40 9.53 -6.46
C LEU A 370 40.92 9.33 -6.50
N GLY A 371 41.70 10.27 -7.06
CA GLY A 371 43.13 10.33 -6.89
C GLY A 371 43.95 9.08 -7.31
N CYS A 372 43.54 8.34 -8.35
CA CYS A 372 44.33 7.23 -8.88
C CYS A 372 45.29 7.72 -9.98
N PRO A 373 46.60 7.47 -9.89
CA PRO A 373 47.55 7.84 -10.93
C PRO A 373 47.36 6.93 -12.17
N GLY A 374 47.43 7.56 -13.34
CA GLY A 374 47.07 7.00 -14.64
C GLY A 374 47.85 5.73 -15.03
N ARG A 375 47.08 4.77 -15.54
CA ARG A 375 47.58 3.80 -16.51
C ARG A 375 47.02 4.11 -17.87
N THR A 376 47.90 4.38 -18.80
CA THR A 376 47.60 4.49 -20.23
C THR A 376 47.10 3.15 -20.75
N VAL A 377 45.89 3.09 -21.25
CA VAL A 377 45.36 1.92 -21.97
C VAL A 377 45.69 2.12 -23.44
N SER A 378 46.54 1.22 -23.96
CA SER A 378 46.82 1.11 -25.40
C SER A 378 45.59 0.57 -26.15
N GLU A 379 45.27 1.24 -27.22
CA GLU A 379 44.29 0.77 -28.21
C GLU A 379 44.75 -0.54 -28.84
N HIS A 380 43.90 -1.55 -28.91
CA HIS A 380 43.99 -2.63 -29.89
C HIS A 380 42.60 -3.09 -30.34
N PRO A 381 42.48 -3.57 -31.60
CA PRO A 381 41.31 -3.44 -32.41
C PRO A 381 40.47 -4.73 -32.56
N GLN A 382 39.27 -4.53 -33.06
CA GLN A 382 38.43 -5.43 -33.86
C GLN A 382 38.25 -6.90 -33.40
N TYR A 383 37.04 -7.23 -33.00
CA TYR A 383 36.44 -8.53 -33.33
C TYR A 383 35.06 -8.31 -33.96
N SER A 384 35.04 -8.44 -35.29
CA SER A 384 33.83 -8.75 -36.06
C SER A 384 33.79 -10.28 -36.24
N ARG A 385 32.62 -10.88 -36.06
CA ARG A 385 32.02 -11.95 -36.87
C ARG A 385 31.36 -13.09 -36.09
N ASN A 386 30.08 -13.23 -36.43
CA ASN A 386 29.37 -14.46 -36.72
C ASN A 386 28.93 -15.38 -35.56
N LEU A 387 27.66 -15.27 -35.24
CA LEU A 387 26.86 -16.40 -34.74
C LEU A 387 26.15 -17.09 -35.90
N PRO A 388 26.16 -18.42 -36.03
CA PRO A 388 25.22 -19.14 -36.87
C PRO A 388 23.97 -19.57 -36.10
N PHE A 389 22.84 -19.40 -36.72
CA PHE A 389 21.58 -20.07 -36.42
C PHE A 389 21.65 -21.58 -36.72
N GLY A 390 21.04 -22.39 -35.90
CA GLY A 390 20.71 -23.80 -36.11
C GLY A 390 20.08 -24.34 -34.82
N GLY A 391 18.92 -24.67 -34.75
CA GLY A 391 17.86 -25.47 -35.22
C GLY A 391 17.91 -26.87 -34.59
N SER A 392 17.03 -27.16 -33.66
CA SER A 392 16.15 -28.33 -33.51
C SER A 392 15.42 -28.22 -32.18
#